data_65a28115bbd19a98ddd769c07f4053f1
#
_entry.id   65a28115bbd19a98ddd769c07f4053f1
#
_cell.length_a   1.000
_cell.length_b   1.000
_cell.length_c   1.000
_cell.angle_alpha   90.00
_cell.angle_beta   90.00
_cell.angle_gamma   90.00
#
_symmetry.space_group_name_H-M   'P 1'
#
loop_
_entity.id
_entity.type
_entity.pdbx_description
1 polymer ?
#
loop_
_entity_poly.entity_id
_entity_poly.type
_entity_poly.pdbx_seq_one_letter_code
_entity_poly.pdbx_strand_id
1 'polypeptide(L)'
;LARLRQAVPKMLLQVGGSISFAPEGEGGDAKWLNDDTRHMLADLTPAPDQVTIAINTNQMNVCELMSADDVAGTSLALPAYQQAYTEMTIPSGPAFVAEHLRRLQAAGIQPHFMLGDAGQLETVERLIRRGVYTGPLVLNWVGIGGGADGPNPYNMMEFIRRVPAGAVLTIESIMRNVLPLNTMAIAMGLHVRVGIEDNLWGRKGERITSVQQVEQMVRVARELHREVASGDEARAIYRIGTRYKT
;
A
#
# COMPACT_ATOMS: atom_id res chain seq x y z
N LEU A 1 -1.59 4.06 -17.53
CA LEU A 1 -0.20 4.51 -17.27
C LEU A 1 0.28 5.51 -18.33
N ALA A 2 0.14 5.28 -19.65
CA ALA A 2 0.64 6.18 -20.71
C ALA A 2 0.14 7.61 -20.54
N ARG A 3 -1.17 7.81 -20.33
CA ARG A 3 -1.76 9.15 -20.11
C ARG A 3 -1.21 9.83 -18.84
N LEU A 4 -1.01 9.07 -17.76
CA LEU A 4 -0.44 9.61 -16.54
C LEU A 4 1.02 10.00 -16.74
N ARG A 5 1.82 9.14 -17.39
CA ARG A 5 3.22 9.45 -17.70
C ARG A 5 3.36 10.71 -18.57
N GLN A 6 2.44 10.92 -19.51
CA GLN A 6 2.42 12.11 -20.34
C GLN A 6 2.02 13.37 -19.54
N ALA A 7 1.00 13.26 -18.66
CA ALA A 7 0.50 14.39 -17.88
C ALA A 7 1.45 14.82 -16.76
N VAL A 8 2.12 13.85 -16.11
CA VAL A 8 2.98 14.07 -14.95
C VAL A 8 4.30 13.31 -15.09
N PRO A 9 5.18 13.68 -16.07
CA PRO A 9 6.31 12.88 -16.48
C PRO A 9 7.36 12.65 -15.39
N LYS A 10 7.45 13.55 -14.41
CA LYS A 10 8.42 13.45 -13.31
C LYS A 10 7.88 12.67 -12.11
N MET A 11 6.57 12.53 -11.98
CA MET A 11 5.96 11.84 -10.86
C MET A 11 6.27 10.33 -10.90
N LEU A 12 6.50 9.74 -9.72
CA LEU A 12 6.56 8.29 -9.59
C LEU A 12 5.17 7.70 -9.83
N LEU A 13 5.11 6.69 -10.67
CA LEU A 13 3.89 5.93 -10.91
C LEU A 13 4.01 4.56 -10.28
N GLN A 14 3.18 4.32 -9.29
CA GLN A 14 3.05 3.04 -8.64
C GLN A 14 1.74 2.38 -9.08
N VAL A 15 1.79 1.08 -9.28
CA VAL A 15 0.59 0.26 -9.53
C VAL A 15 0.38 -0.65 -8.33
N GLY A 16 -0.85 -0.72 -7.86
CA GLY A 16 -1.25 -1.62 -6.79
C GLY A 16 -1.05 -3.08 -7.18
N GLY A 17 -0.75 -3.92 -6.22
CA GLY A 17 -0.46 -5.35 -6.41
C GLY A 17 -1.67 -6.23 -6.72
N SER A 18 -2.77 -5.56 -7.06
CA SER A 18 -3.85 -6.08 -7.44
C SER A 18 -4.82 -7.04 -7.14
N ILE A 19 -5.75 -6.54 -6.83
CA ILE A 19 -6.93 -7.08 -6.25
C ILE A 19 -8.06 -6.82 -7.22
N SER A 20 -8.74 -7.81 -7.65
CA SER A 20 -10.07 -7.66 -8.21
C SER A 20 -11.09 -7.98 -7.13
N PHE A 21 -11.89 -7.00 -6.77
CA PHE A 21 -12.75 -7.17 -5.66
C PHE A 21 -14.19 -7.16 -5.89
N ALA A 22 -14.71 -6.84 -7.00
CA ALA A 22 -16.14 -6.87 -7.15
C ALA A 22 -16.58 -8.33 -7.14
N PRO A 23 -17.44 -8.77 -6.21
CA PRO A 23 -18.24 -9.93 -6.47
C PRO A 23 -18.95 -9.67 -7.79
N GLU A 24 -18.79 -10.57 -8.77
CA GLU A 24 -19.41 -10.46 -10.10
C GLU A 24 -20.94 -10.63 -10.04
N GLY A 25 -21.57 -10.19 -8.97
CA GLY A 25 -22.99 -10.27 -8.71
C GLY A 25 -23.33 -10.44 -7.25
N GLU A 26 -24.58 -10.34 -6.92
CA GLU A 26 -25.10 -10.57 -5.58
C GLU A 26 -24.79 -12.00 -5.13
N GLY A 27 -24.06 -12.14 -4.04
CA GLY A 27 -23.65 -13.44 -3.48
C GLY A 27 -22.34 -14.02 -4.04
N GLY A 28 -21.63 -13.33 -4.91
CA GLY A 28 -20.29 -13.71 -5.33
C GLY A 28 -19.24 -13.45 -4.25
N ASP A 29 -18.15 -14.24 -4.24
CA ASP A 29 -17.03 -14.03 -3.32
C ASP A 29 -16.11 -12.90 -3.82
N ALA A 30 -15.55 -12.14 -2.89
CA ALA A 30 -14.43 -11.28 -3.20
C ALA A 30 -13.18 -12.13 -3.48
N LYS A 31 -12.57 -11.93 -4.63
CA LYS A 31 -11.41 -12.74 -5.05
C LYS A 31 -10.24 -11.85 -5.40
N TRP A 32 -9.05 -12.37 -5.10
CA TRP A 32 -7.84 -11.90 -5.73
C TRP A 32 -7.77 -12.44 -7.16
N LEU A 33 -7.16 -11.65 -8.05
CA LEU A 33 -6.81 -12.13 -9.37
C LEU A 33 -5.90 -13.36 -9.24
N ASN A 34 -5.97 -14.26 -10.23
CA ASN A 34 -5.06 -15.39 -10.29
C ASN A 34 -3.59 -14.92 -10.43
N ASP A 35 -2.66 -15.78 -10.08
CA ASP A 35 -1.23 -15.46 -10.06
C ASP A 35 -0.70 -14.98 -11.41
N ASP A 36 -1.15 -15.59 -12.52
CA ASP A 36 -0.71 -15.18 -13.86
C ASP A 36 -1.10 -13.73 -14.16
N THR A 37 -2.34 -13.36 -13.86
CA THR A 37 -2.81 -11.98 -14.04
C THR A 37 -2.07 -11.00 -13.12
N ARG A 38 -1.79 -11.38 -11.89
CA ARG A 38 -1.01 -10.57 -10.95
C ARG A 38 0.43 -10.39 -11.43
N HIS A 39 1.03 -11.42 -12.01
CA HIS A 39 2.36 -11.34 -12.60
C HIS A 39 2.45 -10.42 -13.82
N MET A 40 1.37 -10.22 -14.59
CA MET A 40 1.33 -9.30 -15.73
C MET A 40 1.64 -7.85 -15.38
N LEU A 41 1.63 -7.47 -14.09
CA LEU A 41 2.05 -6.13 -13.67
C LEU A 41 3.51 -5.84 -14.04
N ALA A 42 4.35 -6.86 -14.18
CA ALA A 42 5.72 -6.72 -14.65
C ALA A 42 5.83 -6.47 -16.17
N ASP A 43 4.77 -6.73 -16.92
CA ASP A 43 4.74 -6.64 -18.39
C ASP A 43 4.05 -5.36 -18.90
N LEU A 44 3.65 -4.47 -17.98
CA LEU A 44 2.94 -3.23 -18.33
C LEU A 44 3.80 -2.29 -19.19
N THR A 45 3.17 -1.72 -20.23
CA THR A 45 3.80 -0.74 -21.13
C THR A 45 2.98 0.56 -21.18
N PRO A 46 3.56 1.73 -20.86
CA PRO A 46 4.90 1.90 -20.29
C PRO A 46 5.00 1.28 -18.90
N ALA A 47 6.18 0.84 -18.50
CA ALA A 47 6.42 0.26 -17.20
C ALA A 47 6.15 1.29 -16.07
N PRO A 48 5.53 0.88 -14.96
CA PRO A 48 5.46 1.70 -13.76
C PRO A 48 6.85 1.82 -13.12
N ASP A 49 7.04 2.80 -12.26
CA ASP A 49 8.28 2.89 -11.47
C ASP A 49 8.29 1.86 -10.33
N GLN A 50 7.10 1.59 -9.78
CA GLN A 50 6.93 0.67 -8.67
C GLN A 50 5.67 -0.21 -8.84
N VAL A 51 5.72 -1.40 -8.27
CA VAL A 51 4.56 -2.28 -8.11
C VAL A 51 4.48 -2.73 -6.65
N THR A 52 3.29 -2.59 -6.06
CA THR A 52 3.03 -3.08 -4.70
C THR A 52 3.01 -4.60 -4.68
N ILE A 53 3.66 -5.19 -3.69
CA ILE A 53 3.64 -6.63 -3.45
C ILE A 53 3.28 -6.92 -1.99
N ALA A 54 2.21 -7.68 -1.80
CA ALA A 54 1.86 -8.22 -0.49
C ALA A 54 2.74 -9.43 -0.17
N ILE A 55 3.05 -9.59 1.12
CA ILE A 55 3.93 -10.63 1.62
C ILE A 55 3.16 -11.53 2.59
N ASN A 56 3.36 -12.83 2.44
CA ASN A 56 2.65 -13.90 3.13
C ASN A 56 1.16 -14.00 2.77
N THR A 57 0.67 -15.19 2.68
CA THR A 57 -0.79 -15.42 2.61
C THR A 57 -1.37 -15.16 3.99
N ASN A 58 -2.33 -14.25 4.06
CA ASN A 58 -3.03 -13.91 5.30
C ASN A 58 -4.48 -13.53 5.05
N GLN A 59 -5.27 -13.57 6.09
CA GLN A 59 -6.64 -13.07 6.06
C GLN A 59 -6.63 -11.54 6.07
N MET A 60 -7.63 -10.94 5.42
CA MET A 60 -7.88 -9.51 5.45
C MET A 60 -9.37 -9.24 5.59
N ASN A 61 -9.81 -8.93 6.81
CA ASN A 61 -11.18 -8.51 7.05
C ASN A 61 -11.29 -6.99 7.03
N VAL A 62 -11.58 -6.41 5.89
CA VAL A 62 -11.71 -4.95 5.75
C VAL A 62 -12.96 -4.39 6.43
N CYS A 63 -13.91 -5.23 6.79
CA CYS A 63 -15.15 -4.83 7.47
C CYS A 63 -15.01 -4.67 8.98
N GLU A 64 -13.93 -5.18 9.59
CA GLU A 64 -13.73 -5.17 11.04
C GLU A 64 -13.78 -3.76 11.66
N LEU A 65 -13.25 -2.79 10.95
CA LEU A 65 -13.13 -1.41 11.43
C LEU A 65 -14.24 -0.48 10.95
N MET A 66 -15.20 -1.00 10.18
CA MET A 66 -16.27 -0.21 9.60
C MET A 66 -17.49 -0.13 10.50
N SER A 67 -18.05 1.06 10.65
CA SER A 67 -19.38 1.28 11.22
C SER A 67 -20.44 1.40 10.11
N ALA A 68 -21.71 1.29 10.48
CA ALA A 68 -22.82 1.52 9.56
C ALA A 68 -22.75 2.91 8.87
N ASP A 69 -22.29 3.92 9.60
CA ASP A 69 -22.11 5.28 9.07
C ASP A 69 -20.99 5.36 8.03
N ASP A 70 -19.92 4.55 8.20
CA ASP A 70 -18.78 4.55 7.27
C ASP A 70 -19.15 3.95 5.92
N VAL A 71 -20.03 2.97 5.90
CA VAL A 71 -20.44 2.25 4.67
C VAL A 71 -21.72 2.82 4.02
N ALA A 72 -22.40 3.73 4.68
CA ALA A 72 -23.66 4.31 4.19
C ALA A 72 -23.50 4.89 2.78
N GLY A 73 -24.38 4.45 1.85
CA GLY A 73 -24.38 4.89 0.46
C GLY A 73 -23.19 4.35 -0.37
N THR A 74 -22.56 3.27 0.07
CA THR A 74 -21.53 2.51 -0.66
C THR A 74 -21.99 1.08 -0.92
N SER A 75 -21.32 0.34 -1.81
CA SER A 75 -21.58 -1.09 -2.02
C SER A 75 -21.34 -1.93 -0.76
N LEU A 76 -20.45 -1.49 0.13
CA LEU A 76 -20.18 -2.18 1.40
C LEU A 76 -21.35 -2.13 2.39
N ALA A 77 -22.39 -1.31 2.14
CA ALA A 77 -23.65 -1.38 2.90
C ALA A 77 -24.48 -2.63 2.55
N LEU A 78 -24.18 -3.33 1.45
CA LEU A 78 -24.89 -4.53 1.02
C LEU A 78 -24.34 -5.76 1.73
N PRO A 79 -25.21 -6.64 2.30
CA PRO A 79 -24.76 -7.80 3.06
C PRO A 79 -23.82 -8.75 2.30
N ALA A 80 -24.04 -8.95 1.00
CA ALA A 80 -23.20 -9.81 0.17
C ALA A 80 -21.75 -9.27 0.08
N TYR A 81 -21.58 -7.96 -0.05
CA TYR A 81 -20.25 -7.32 -0.06
C TYR A 81 -19.59 -7.41 1.32
N GLN A 82 -20.33 -7.16 2.39
CA GLN A 82 -19.79 -7.30 3.74
C GLN A 82 -19.28 -8.72 3.99
N GLN A 83 -20.08 -9.74 3.65
CA GLN A 83 -19.67 -11.13 3.80
C GLN A 83 -18.40 -11.45 3.01
N ALA A 84 -18.35 -11.03 1.74
CA ALA A 84 -17.21 -11.26 0.87
C ALA A 84 -15.91 -10.65 1.41
N TYR A 85 -15.98 -9.45 1.98
CA TYR A 85 -14.81 -8.75 2.53
C TYR A 85 -14.45 -9.17 3.96
N THR A 86 -15.33 -9.86 4.67
CA THR A 86 -15.04 -10.42 5.99
C THR A 86 -14.17 -11.66 5.91
N GLU A 87 -14.38 -12.50 4.89
CA GLU A 87 -13.68 -13.79 4.72
C GLU A 87 -12.53 -13.72 3.71
N MET A 88 -12.11 -12.53 3.31
CA MET A 88 -11.12 -12.37 2.25
C MET A 88 -9.73 -12.80 2.69
N THR A 89 -9.07 -13.57 1.83
CA THR A 89 -7.67 -14.01 2.00
C THR A 89 -6.79 -13.38 0.92
N ILE A 90 -5.64 -12.86 1.31
CA ILE A 90 -4.58 -12.39 0.39
C ILE A 90 -3.66 -13.57 0.05
N PRO A 91 -3.71 -14.13 -1.17
CA PRO A 91 -2.86 -15.24 -1.56
C PRO A 91 -1.48 -14.75 -2.01
N SER A 92 -0.52 -14.67 -1.09
CA SER A 92 0.86 -14.24 -1.36
C SER A 92 1.86 -15.24 -0.77
N GLY A 93 1.72 -16.50 -1.21
CA GLY A 93 2.60 -17.58 -0.80
C GLY A 93 4.02 -17.44 -1.35
N PRO A 94 4.99 -18.23 -0.82
CA PRO A 94 6.41 -18.11 -1.17
C PRO A 94 6.72 -18.23 -2.65
N ALA A 95 6.04 -19.13 -3.35
CA ALA A 95 6.24 -19.34 -4.80
C ALA A 95 5.81 -18.12 -5.61
N PHE A 96 4.63 -17.57 -5.31
CA PHE A 96 4.14 -16.33 -5.93
C PHE A 96 5.11 -15.17 -5.69
N VAL A 97 5.52 -14.96 -4.45
CA VAL A 97 6.40 -13.84 -4.08
C VAL A 97 7.75 -13.95 -4.80
N ALA A 98 8.36 -15.13 -4.81
CA ALA A 98 9.65 -15.34 -5.48
C ALA A 98 9.57 -15.09 -6.99
N GLU A 99 8.55 -15.62 -7.66
CA GLU A 99 8.37 -15.42 -9.10
C GLU A 99 8.03 -13.98 -9.44
N HIS A 100 7.17 -13.33 -8.65
CA HIS A 100 6.81 -11.93 -8.88
C HIS A 100 8.00 -11.00 -8.72
N LEU A 101 8.80 -11.19 -7.67
CA LEU A 101 10.06 -10.45 -7.48
C LEU A 101 11.03 -10.67 -8.65
N ARG A 102 11.18 -11.89 -9.12
CA ARG A 102 12.03 -12.20 -10.27
C ARG A 102 11.59 -11.43 -11.52
N ARG A 103 10.29 -11.41 -11.83
CA ARG A 103 9.74 -10.67 -12.99
C ARG A 103 9.92 -9.17 -12.85
N LEU A 104 9.59 -8.60 -11.69
CA LEU A 104 9.74 -7.16 -11.44
C LEU A 104 11.21 -6.73 -11.57
N GLN A 105 12.14 -7.47 -10.97
CA GLN A 105 13.56 -7.20 -11.06
C GLN A 105 14.06 -7.27 -12.51
N ALA A 106 13.63 -8.28 -13.28
CA ALA A 106 13.97 -8.41 -14.69
C ALA A 106 13.44 -7.26 -15.56
N ALA A 107 12.25 -6.73 -15.21
CA ALA A 107 11.65 -5.57 -15.87
C ALA A 107 12.21 -4.21 -15.39
N GLY A 108 13.09 -4.20 -14.38
CA GLY A 108 13.62 -2.97 -13.79
C GLY A 108 12.58 -2.20 -12.95
N ILE A 109 11.49 -2.84 -12.56
CA ILE A 109 10.42 -2.25 -11.75
C ILE A 109 10.74 -2.49 -10.27
N GLN A 110 10.65 -1.44 -9.46
CA GLN A 110 10.92 -1.54 -8.03
C GLN A 110 9.74 -2.16 -7.27
N PRO A 111 9.94 -3.27 -6.53
CA PRO A 111 8.93 -3.75 -5.59
C PRO A 111 8.71 -2.76 -4.47
N HIS A 112 7.45 -2.51 -4.13
CA HIS A 112 7.04 -1.78 -2.94
C HIS A 112 6.34 -2.76 -2.01
N PHE A 113 7.01 -3.18 -0.94
CA PHE A 113 6.51 -4.22 -0.05
C PHE A 113 5.40 -3.68 0.84
N MET A 114 4.19 -4.21 0.66
CA MET A 114 3.03 -3.88 1.48
C MET A 114 2.93 -4.88 2.63
N LEU A 115 3.08 -4.38 3.84
CA LEU A 115 3.22 -5.18 5.05
C LEU A 115 2.18 -4.76 6.10
N GLY A 116 1.44 -5.72 6.60
CA GLY A 116 0.44 -5.51 7.64
C GLY A 116 0.95 -5.77 9.06
N ASP A 117 2.14 -6.37 9.22
CA ASP A 117 2.71 -6.73 10.51
C ASP A 117 4.23 -6.97 10.45
N ALA A 118 4.84 -7.09 11.62
CA ALA A 118 6.28 -7.31 11.75
C ALA A 118 6.76 -8.71 11.29
N GLY A 119 5.90 -9.71 11.26
CA GLY A 119 6.24 -11.05 10.74
C GLY A 119 6.44 -11.02 9.23
N GLN A 120 5.66 -10.20 8.53
CA GLN A 120 5.82 -9.97 7.10
C GLN A 120 7.15 -9.24 6.80
N LEU A 121 7.54 -8.26 7.62
CA LEU A 121 8.84 -7.59 7.52
C LEU A 121 9.99 -8.61 7.65
N GLU A 122 9.92 -9.50 8.63
CA GLU A 122 10.91 -10.55 8.81
C GLU A 122 11.01 -11.48 7.59
N THR A 123 9.89 -11.74 6.92
CA THR A 123 9.90 -12.50 5.66
C THR A 123 10.68 -11.77 4.57
N VAL A 124 10.47 -10.46 4.40
CA VAL A 124 11.24 -9.65 3.43
C VAL A 124 12.74 -9.67 3.76
N GLU A 125 13.11 -9.54 5.02
CA GLU A 125 14.51 -9.64 5.45
C GLU A 125 15.12 -11.01 5.11
N ARG A 126 14.36 -12.09 5.25
CA ARG A 126 14.80 -13.43 4.82
C ARG A 126 14.97 -13.53 3.30
N LEU A 127 14.10 -12.92 2.51
CA LEU A 127 14.24 -12.86 1.05
C LEU A 127 15.53 -12.14 0.64
N ILE A 128 15.86 -11.03 1.32
CA ILE A 128 17.11 -10.29 1.10
C ILE A 128 18.31 -11.13 1.48
N ARG A 129 18.34 -11.73 2.67
CA ARG A 129 19.47 -12.60 3.13
C ARG A 129 19.72 -13.79 2.21
N ARG A 130 18.67 -14.29 1.55
CA ARG A 130 18.75 -15.41 0.60
C ARG A 130 19.09 -14.99 -0.83
N GLY A 131 19.25 -13.70 -1.08
CA GLY A 131 19.52 -13.16 -2.41
C GLY A 131 18.32 -13.24 -3.40
N VAL A 132 17.12 -13.52 -2.92
CA VAL A 132 15.90 -13.50 -3.76
C VAL A 132 15.54 -12.08 -4.16
N TYR A 133 15.82 -11.13 -3.29
CA TYR A 133 15.68 -9.70 -3.56
C TYR A 133 16.97 -8.97 -3.17
N THR A 134 17.46 -8.10 -4.05
CA THR A 134 18.74 -7.39 -3.87
C THR A 134 18.65 -5.87 -4.03
N GLY A 135 17.43 -5.36 -4.23
CA GLY A 135 17.18 -3.92 -4.43
C GLY A 135 17.04 -3.14 -3.11
N PRO A 136 16.69 -1.86 -3.23
CA PRO A 136 16.40 -1.01 -2.06
C PRO A 136 15.21 -1.53 -1.27
N LEU A 137 15.28 -1.45 0.07
CA LEU A 137 14.18 -1.83 0.94
C LEU A 137 13.16 -0.69 1.02
N VAL A 138 12.06 -0.86 0.30
CA VAL A 138 10.96 0.11 0.23
C VAL A 138 9.71 -0.55 0.79
N LEU A 139 9.22 0.00 1.86
CA LEU A 139 8.17 -0.57 2.69
C LEU A 139 6.94 0.33 2.75
N ASN A 140 5.78 -0.29 2.82
CA ASN A 140 4.53 0.34 3.18
C ASN A 140 3.90 -0.44 4.33
N TRP A 141 3.83 0.15 5.53
CA TRP A 141 3.06 -0.43 6.62
C TRP A 141 1.59 -0.08 6.43
N VAL A 142 0.74 -1.10 6.45
CA VAL A 142 -0.71 -0.96 6.28
C VAL A 142 -1.42 -1.32 7.57
N GLY A 143 -1.85 -0.31 8.29
CA GLY A 143 -2.70 -0.49 9.47
C GLY A 143 -4.14 -0.71 9.06
N ILE A 144 -4.50 -1.96 8.78
CA ILE A 144 -5.82 -2.32 8.25
C ILE A 144 -6.65 -3.20 9.19
N GLY A 145 -6.01 -3.92 10.11
CA GLY A 145 -6.69 -4.88 10.98
C GLY A 145 -7.06 -6.18 10.25
N GLY A 146 -8.01 -6.93 10.83
CA GLY A 146 -8.62 -8.10 10.18
C GLY A 146 -7.69 -9.26 9.85
N GLY A 147 -6.66 -9.49 10.67
CA GLY A 147 -5.63 -10.50 10.44
C GLY A 147 -4.22 -9.91 10.35
N ALA A 148 -4.11 -8.58 10.42
CA ALA A 148 -2.88 -7.81 10.47
C ALA A 148 -2.95 -6.72 11.56
N ASP A 149 -1.95 -5.86 11.66
CA ASP A 149 -1.95 -4.75 12.60
C ASP A 149 -3.12 -3.80 12.36
N GLY A 150 -3.86 -3.48 13.39
CA GLY A 150 -4.91 -2.46 13.34
C GLY A 150 -4.32 -1.04 13.27
N PRO A 151 -5.11 -0.06 12.76
CA PRO A 151 -4.67 1.33 12.56
C PRO A 151 -4.64 2.11 13.88
N ASN A 152 -3.67 1.80 14.72
CA ASN A 152 -3.46 2.49 16.00
C ASN A 152 -1.99 2.88 16.19
N PRO A 153 -1.71 3.90 17.02
CA PRO A 153 -0.35 4.40 17.21
C PRO A 153 0.64 3.37 17.76
N TYR A 154 0.19 2.44 18.58
CA TYR A 154 1.08 1.44 19.22
C TYR A 154 1.62 0.45 18.19
N ASN A 155 0.75 -0.10 17.34
CA ASN A 155 1.13 -0.99 16.26
C ASN A 155 2.07 -0.29 15.29
N MET A 156 1.74 0.93 14.88
CA MET A 156 2.59 1.75 14.00
C MET A 156 3.99 1.95 14.59
N MET A 157 4.07 2.34 15.87
CA MET A 157 5.35 2.59 16.53
C MET A 157 6.16 1.31 16.72
N GLU A 158 5.53 0.18 17.02
CA GLU A 158 6.22 -1.10 17.14
C GLU A 158 6.78 -1.55 15.78
N PHE A 159 6.01 -1.38 14.71
CA PHE A 159 6.50 -1.66 13.36
C PHE A 159 7.68 -0.76 13.00
N ILE A 160 7.58 0.56 13.21
CA ILE A 160 8.65 1.53 12.92
C ILE A 160 9.96 1.15 13.63
N ARG A 161 9.89 0.75 14.89
CA ARG A 161 11.08 0.33 15.68
C ARG A 161 11.83 -0.87 15.08
N ARG A 162 11.16 -1.69 14.30
CA ARG A 162 11.73 -2.88 13.67
C ARG A 162 12.26 -2.65 12.26
N VAL A 163 11.92 -1.52 11.66
CA VAL A 163 12.36 -1.20 10.30
C VAL A 163 13.87 -1.00 10.27
N PRO A 164 14.59 -1.72 9.39
CA PRO A 164 16.04 -1.57 9.27
C PRO A 164 16.46 -0.17 8.85
N ALA A 165 17.61 0.28 9.34
CA ALA A 165 18.19 1.55 8.93
C ALA A 165 18.41 1.60 7.40
N GLY A 166 18.10 2.74 6.79
CA GLY A 166 18.21 2.96 5.35
C GLY A 166 17.06 2.41 4.51
N ALA A 167 16.04 1.80 5.13
CA ALA A 167 14.78 1.52 4.46
C ALA A 167 13.97 2.81 4.23
N VAL A 168 13.17 2.83 3.19
CA VAL A 168 12.18 3.89 2.94
C VAL A 168 10.82 3.36 3.40
N LEU A 169 10.20 4.03 4.36
CA LEU A 169 8.94 3.60 4.94
C LEU A 169 7.81 4.60 4.64
N THR A 170 6.73 4.09 4.09
CA THR A 170 5.45 4.78 3.95
C THR A 170 4.47 4.26 4.99
N ILE A 171 3.70 5.12 5.60
CA ILE A 171 2.61 4.77 6.49
C ILE A 171 1.28 4.89 5.74
N GLU A 172 0.53 3.81 5.79
CA GLU A 172 -0.83 3.71 5.27
C GLU A 172 -1.74 3.21 6.40
N SER A 173 -2.85 3.86 6.59
CA SER A 173 -3.88 3.42 7.52
C SER A 173 -5.24 3.63 6.88
N ILE A 174 -6.28 3.12 7.51
CA ILE A 174 -7.62 3.17 6.93
C ILE A 174 -8.59 3.97 7.78
N MET A 175 -9.66 4.39 7.15
CA MET A 175 -10.79 5.10 7.75
C MET A 175 -10.34 6.38 8.47
N ARG A 176 -10.97 6.71 9.58
CA ARG A 176 -10.73 7.94 10.33
C ARG A 176 -9.34 8.04 10.97
N ASN A 177 -8.60 6.95 10.99
CA ASN A 177 -7.23 6.91 11.53
C ASN A 177 -6.18 7.45 10.55
N VAL A 178 -6.53 7.65 9.27
CA VAL A 178 -5.60 8.18 8.26
C VAL A 178 -4.97 9.50 8.71
N LEU A 179 -5.76 10.50 9.09
CA LEU A 179 -5.23 11.80 9.47
C LEU A 179 -4.33 11.76 10.72
N PRO A 180 -4.74 11.18 11.86
CA PRO A 180 -3.89 11.17 13.06
C PRO A 180 -2.60 10.36 12.87
N LEU A 181 -2.64 9.17 12.28
CA LEU A 181 -1.45 8.35 12.08
C LEU A 181 -0.48 8.97 11.07
N ASN A 182 -1.00 9.52 9.97
CA ASN A 182 -0.17 10.20 8.99
C ASN A 182 0.47 11.48 9.56
N THR A 183 -0.23 12.21 10.44
CA THR A 183 0.37 13.37 11.14
C THR A 183 1.55 12.93 12.01
N MET A 184 1.41 11.84 12.76
CA MET A 184 2.51 11.27 13.55
C MET A 184 3.67 10.84 12.63
N ALA A 185 3.38 10.16 11.54
CA ALA A 185 4.39 9.70 10.59
C ALA A 185 5.17 10.88 9.96
N ILE A 186 4.47 11.94 9.54
CA ILE A 186 5.10 13.17 9.02
C ILE A 186 6.00 13.82 10.07
N ALA A 187 5.54 13.91 11.32
CA ALA A 187 6.36 14.45 12.42
C ALA A 187 7.65 13.64 12.63
N MET A 188 7.62 12.35 12.38
CA MET A 188 8.77 11.45 12.45
C MET A 188 9.66 11.48 11.18
N GLY A 189 9.27 12.23 10.14
CA GLY A 189 10.00 12.29 8.87
C GLY A 189 9.77 11.10 7.95
N LEU A 190 8.67 10.39 8.12
CA LEU A 190 8.27 9.27 7.28
C LEU A 190 7.37 9.72 6.13
N HIS A 191 7.21 8.85 5.15
CA HIS A 191 6.29 9.05 4.04
C HIS A 191 4.89 8.58 4.40
N VAL A 192 3.86 9.14 3.74
CA VAL A 192 2.46 8.81 4.02
C VAL A 192 1.69 8.57 2.73
N ARG A 193 0.68 7.71 2.81
CA ARG A 193 -0.30 7.49 1.76
C ARG A 193 -1.67 8.03 2.19
N VAL A 194 -2.41 8.61 1.24
CA VAL A 194 -3.80 9.04 1.40
C VAL A 194 -4.56 8.84 0.09
N GLY A 195 -5.86 8.70 0.19
CA GLY A 195 -6.78 8.61 -0.94
C GLY A 195 -8.13 8.03 -0.54
N ILE A 196 -9.08 8.10 -1.45
CA ILE A 196 -10.45 7.61 -1.20
C ILE A 196 -10.54 6.07 -1.15
N GLU A 197 -9.50 5.36 -1.53
CA GLU A 197 -9.38 3.92 -1.28
C GLU A 197 -9.31 3.63 0.22
N ASP A 198 -8.57 4.46 0.96
CA ASP A 198 -8.28 4.23 2.37
C ASP A 198 -9.30 4.93 3.30
N ASN A 199 -9.79 6.10 2.89
CA ASN A 199 -10.73 6.89 3.68
C ASN A 199 -11.62 7.77 2.82
N LEU A 200 -12.93 7.75 3.06
CA LEU A 200 -13.91 8.60 2.39
C LEU A 200 -14.25 9.86 3.18
N TRP A 201 -13.82 9.96 4.43
CA TRP A 201 -14.35 10.92 5.39
C TRP A 201 -13.34 11.99 5.80
N GLY A 202 -13.78 13.22 5.77
CA GLY A 202 -13.14 14.35 6.42
C GLY A 202 -13.66 14.54 7.84
N ARG A 203 -14.24 15.70 8.13
CA ARG A 203 -14.98 15.94 9.38
C ARG A 203 -16.24 15.08 9.43
N LYS A 204 -16.82 14.94 10.61
CA LYS A 204 -18.05 14.17 10.78
C LYS A 204 -19.12 14.62 9.77
N GLY A 205 -19.61 13.68 8.98
CA GLY A 205 -20.64 13.93 7.96
C GLY A 205 -20.12 14.52 6.63
N GLU A 206 -18.82 14.77 6.50
CA GLU A 206 -18.22 15.34 5.29
C GLU A 206 -17.45 14.26 4.53
N ARG A 207 -17.76 14.08 3.24
CA ARG A 207 -16.93 13.26 2.33
C ARG A 207 -15.85 14.12 1.72
N ILE A 208 -14.66 13.55 1.55
CA ILE A 208 -13.53 14.23 0.94
C ILE A 208 -12.97 13.43 -0.24
N THR A 209 -12.37 14.14 -1.18
CA THR A 209 -11.71 13.58 -2.36
C THR A 209 -10.25 13.25 -2.07
N SER A 210 -9.62 12.42 -2.93
CA SER A 210 -8.18 12.17 -2.86
C SER A 210 -7.37 13.46 -2.94
N VAL A 211 -7.78 14.42 -3.78
CA VAL A 211 -7.09 15.72 -3.91
C VAL A 211 -7.11 16.49 -2.59
N GLN A 212 -8.28 16.59 -1.96
CA GLN A 212 -8.40 17.26 -0.66
C GLN A 212 -7.56 16.60 0.43
N GLN A 213 -7.47 15.26 0.42
CA GLN A 213 -6.60 14.53 1.36
C GLN A 213 -5.12 14.82 1.12
N VAL A 214 -4.67 14.84 -0.15
CA VAL A 214 -3.28 15.22 -0.49
C VAL A 214 -2.99 16.64 -0.04
N GLU A 215 -3.86 17.59 -0.35
CA GLU A 215 -3.72 18.98 0.09
C GLU A 215 -3.66 19.11 1.62
N GLN A 216 -4.46 18.30 2.34
CA GLN A 216 -4.44 18.26 3.79
C GLN A 216 -3.07 17.79 4.32
N MET A 217 -2.52 16.70 3.75
CA MET A 217 -1.20 16.21 4.16
C MET A 217 -0.08 17.21 3.84
N VAL A 218 -0.17 17.89 2.69
CA VAL A 218 0.79 18.96 2.34
C VAL A 218 0.73 20.11 3.37
N ARG A 219 -0.46 20.51 3.81
CA ARG A 219 -0.59 21.54 4.87
C ARG A 219 0.01 21.06 6.19
N VAL A 220 -0.31 19.81 6.61
CA VAL A 220 0.25 19.22 7.83
C VAL A 220 1.78 19.15 7.77
N ALA A 221 2.35 18.72 6.64
CA ALA A 221 3.80 18.66 6.47
C ALA A 221 4.43 20.05 6.65
N ARG A 222 3.87 21.08 6.03
CA ARG A 222 4.37 22.46 6.12
C ARG A 222 4.31 23.03 7.53
N GLU A 223 3.21 22.80 8.26
CA GLU A 223 3.07 23.20 9.67
C GLU A 223 4.10 22.49 10.58
N LEU A 224 4.54 21.32 10.20
CA LEU A 224 5.60 20.57 10.90
C LEU A 224 7.01 20.86 10.35
N HIS A 225 7.16 21.91 9.52
CA HIS A 225 8.41 22.30 8.86
C HIS A 225 9.06 21.15 8.06
N ARG A 226 8.22 20.33 7.40
CA ARG A 226 8.65 19.25 6.51
C ARG A 226 8.39 19.64 5.06
N GLU A 227 9.42 19.55 4.24
CA GLU A 227 9.29 19.77 2.80
C GLU A 227 8.64 18.58 2.12
N VAL A 228 7.81 18.89 1.12
CA VAL A 228 7.21 17.87 0.26
C VAL A 228 8.13 17.65 -0.94
N ALA A 229 8.64 16.44 -1.08
CA ALA A 229 9.55 16.09 -2.15
C ALA A 229 8.94 16.30 -3.55
N SER A 230 9.71 16.90 -4.44
CA SER A 230 9.41 16.90 -5.88
C SER A 230 9.51 15.48 -6.47
N GLY A 231 9.06 15.30 -7.70
CA GLY A 231 9.17 13.99 -8.37
C GLY A 231 10.62 13.53 -8.54
N ASP A 232 11.55 14.45 -8.81
CA ASP A 232 12.97 14.13 -8.96
C ASP A 232 13.60 13.75 -7.60
N GLU A 233 13.27 14.46 -6.52
CA GLU A 233 13.70 14.12 -5.16
C GLU A 233 13.09 12.80 -4.69
N ALA A 234 11.80 12.55 -4.98
CA ALA A 234 11.17 11.28 -4.67
C ALA A 234 11.88 10.11 -5.37
N ARG A 235 12.26 10.26 -6.65
CA ARG A 235 13.06 9.26 -7.38
C ARG A 235 14.39 8.97 -6.69
N ALA A 236 15.05 10.00 -6.19
CA ALA A 236 16.31 9.85 -5.44
C ALA A 236 16.09 9.16 -4.09
N ILE A 237 15.07 9.56 -3.32
CA ILE A 237 14.72 8.96 -2.03
C ILE A 237 14.41 7.46 -2.19
N TYR A 238 13.57 7.11 -3.15
CA TYR A 238 13.20 5.72 -3.43
C TYR A 238 14.28 4.96 -4.21
N ARG A 239 15.35 5.62 -4.64
CA ARG A 239 16.43 5.01 -5.44
C ARG A 239 15.89 4.31 -6.69
N ILE A 240 14.96 4.97 -7.41
CA ILE A 240 14.36 4.44 -8.63
C ILE A 240 15.42 4.27 -9.70
N GLY A 241 15.39 3.13 -10.41
CA GLY A 241 16.38 2.78 -11.43
C GLY A 241 17.69 2.23 -10.88
N THR A 242 17.81 2.05 -9.56
CA THR A 242 18.92 1.30 -8.97
C THR A 242 18.84 -0.14 -9.47
N ARG A 243 19.92 -0.59 -10.14
CA ARG A 243 19.99 -1.95 -10.64
C ARG A 243 20.13 -2.93 -9.48
N TYR A 244 19.39 -4.02 -9.58
CA TYR A 244 19.51 -5.12 -8.64
C TYR A 244 20.84 -5.83 -8.89
N LYS A 245 21.57 -6.11 -7.80
CA LYS A 245 22.78 -6.92 -7.88
C LYS A 245 22.35 -8.36 -8.15
N THR A 246 22.77 -8.90 -9.24
CA THR A 246 22.62 -10.33 -9.57
C THR A 246 23.67 -11.16 -8.86
#